data_4b544122f623f9014da9ecf556786e1f
#
_entry.id   4b544122f623f9014da9ecf556786e1f
#
_cell.length_a   1.000
_cell.length_b   1.000
_cell.length_c   1.000
_cell.angle_alpha   90.00
_cell.angle_beta   90.00
_cell.angle_gamma   90.00
#
_symmetry.space_group_name_H-M   'P 1'
#
loop_
_entity.id
_entity.type
_entity.pdbx_description
1 polymer ?
#
loop_
_entity_poly.entity_id
_entity_poly.type
_entity_poly.pdbx_seq_one_letter_code
_entity_poly.pdbx_strand_id
1 'polypeptide(L)'
;SIRNNITRTTPMTAKTHHYHTRTEWTGNLGVGTAHYTAYSRDHIHRAPGKANIPGSADPAYRGDPARWNPEELLLAAASACHKLWYLHHCADHGITVLAYRDDAEAEMNEAAGRMTAIRLKPRVTISAASDPALALALHHDAHRDCYIANTLNCPVTIDAHIEQA
;
A
#
# COMPACT_ATOMS: atom_id res chain seq x y z
N SER A 1 -12.80 -28.87 -7.60
CA SER A 1 -12.02 -27.73 -7.14
C SER A 1 -11.41 -28.06 -5.77
N ILE A 2 -10.16 -28.54 -5.77
CA ILE A 2 -9.42 -28.86 -4.54
C ILE A 2 -8.75 -27.57 -4.08
N ARG A 3 -9.26 -26.99 -3.00
CA ARG A 3 -8.55 -25.92 -2.27
C ARG A 3 -7.40 -26.59 -1.52
N ASN A 4 -6.17 -26.41 -2.00
CA ASN A 4 -4.98 -26.76 -1.23
C ASN A 4 -4.87 -25.81 -0.04
N ASN A 5 -5.36 -26.24 1.11
CA ASN A 5 -5.08 -25.64 2.40
C ASN A 5 -3.64 -25.99 2.77
N ILE A 6 -2.69 -25.18 2.29
CA ILE A 6 -1.33 -25.22 2.82
C ILE A 6 -1.41 -24.51 4.18
N THR A 7 -1.59 -25.28 5.24
CA THR A 7 -1.36 -24.81 6.60
C THR A 7 0.12 -24.45 6.70
N ARG A 8 0.44 -23.15 6.59
CA ARG A 8 1.74 -22.63 7.00
C ARG A 8 1.84 -22.87 8.50
N THR A 9 2.62 -23.88 8.90
CA THR A 9 3.02 -24.04 10.29
C THR A 9 3.91 -22.85 10.64
N THR A 10 3.36 -21.90 11.40
CA THR A 10 4.11 -20.77 11.92
C THR A 10 5.18 -21.32 12.86
N PRO A 11 6.48 -21.04 12.65
CA PRO A 11 7.52 -21.48 13.57
C PRO A 11 7.23 -20.95 14.98
N MET A 12 7.47 -21.75 16.02
CA MET A 12 7.23 -21.36 17.43
C MET A 12 8.05 -20.13 17.88
N THR A 13 9.03 -19.68 17.08
CA THR A 13 9.88 -18.49 17.31
C THR A 13 9.43 -17.26 16.51
N ALA A 14 8.37 -17.35 15.70
CA ALA A 14 7.88 -16.21 14.91
C ALA A 14 7.31 -15.12 15.82
N LYS A 15 7.79 -13.88 15.60
CA LYS A 15 7.36 -12.71 16.37
C LYS A 15 6.03 -12.18 15.84
N THR A 16 5.16 -11.74 16.75
CA THR A 16 3.98 -10.95 16.44
C THR A 16 4.28 -9.48 16.69
N HIS A 17 3.95 -8.62 15.73
CA HIS A 17 4.10 -7.18 15.85
C HIS A 17 2.74 -6.54 16.06
N HIS A 18 2.66 -5.51 16.91
CA HIS A 18 1.44 -4.80 17.25
C HIS A 18 1.55 -3.35 16.82
N TYR A 19 0.46 -2.81 16.29
CA TYR A 19 0.38 -1.43 15.81
C TYR A 19 -0.81 -0.74 16.44
N HIS A 20 -0.69 0.57 16.66
CA HIS A 20 -1.77 1.38 17.23
C HIS A 20 -1.87 2.70 16.47
N THR A 21 -3.08 3.05 16.08
CA THR A 21 -3.42 4.34 15.48
C THR A 21 -4.71 4.87 16.08
N ARG A 22 -4.89 6.19 16.05
CA ARG A 22 -6.14 6.86 16.40
C ARG A 22 -6.65 7.63 15.19
N THR A 23 -7.90 7.40 14.82
CA THR A 23 -8.62 8.20 13.82
C THR A 23 -9.65 9.05 14.54
N GLU A 24 -9.56 10.36 14.36
CA GLU A 24 -10.43 11.33 15.03
C GLU A 24 -11.16 12.15 13.97
N TRP A 25 -12.49 12.08 13.95
CA TRP A 25 -13.33 12.90 13.07
C TRP A 25 -13.29 14.36 13.52
N THR A 26 -13.02 15.26 12.58
CA THR A 26 -12.90 16.71 12.82
C THR A 26 -13.97 17.52 12.06
N GLY A 27 -14.93 16.83 11.45
CA GLY A 27 -15.90 17.42 10.53
C GLY A 27 -17.23 17.82 11.12
N ASN A 28 -17.36 17.91 12.46
CA ASN A 28 -18.59 18.42 13.06
C ASN A 28 -18.66 19.94 12.88
N LEU A 29 -19.61 20.39 12.04
CA LEU A 29 -19.82 21.79 11.71
C LEU A 29 -20.90 22.45 12.59
N GLY A 30 -21.29 21.81 13.71
CA GLY A 30 -22.19 22.35 14.70
C GLY A 30 -23.44 21.51 14.96
N VAL A 31 -23.87 20.70 13.99
CA VAL A 31 -25.08 19.86 14.09
C VAL A 31 -24.78 18.36 13.91
N GLY A 32 -23.49 17.99 13.92
CA GLY A 32 -23.08 16.60 13.72
C GLY A 32 -23.58 16.05 12.40
N THR A 33 -24.01 14.80 12.41
CA THR A 33 -24.53 14.08 11.22
C THR A 33 -26.05 14.23 11.04
N ALA A 34 -26.62 15.40 11.40
CA ALA A 34 -28.05 15.64 11.29
C ALA A 34 -28.59 15.45 9.87
N HIS A 35 -27.77 15.77 8.84
CA HIS A 35 -28.04 15.51 7.44
C HIS A 35 -26.76 15.07 6.74
N TYR A 36 -26.88 14.33 5.65
CA TYR A 36 -25.73 13.89 4.83
C TYR A 36 -24.83 15.04 4.36
N THR A 37 -25.42 16.22 4.14
CA THR A 37 -24.69 17.41 3.68
C THR A 37 -24.27 18.35 4.81
N ALA A 38 -24.57 18.02 6.09
CA ALA A 38 -24.38 18.91 7.22
C ALA A 38 -23.01 18.82 7.88
N TYR A 39 -22.16 17.89 7.45
CA TYR A 39 -20.85 17.64 8.08
C TYR A 39 -19.75 17.44 7.05
N SER A 40 -18.51 17.70 7.47
CA SER A 40 -17.32 17.38 6.71
C SER A 40 -16.89 15.93 6.98
N ARG A 41 -16.24 15.30 5.98
CA ARG A 41 -15.66 13.94 6.07
C ARG A 41 -14.24 13.97 6.64
N ASP A 42 -13.77 15.14 6.99
CA ASP A 42 -12.41 15.34 7.47
C ASP A 42 -12.15 14.64 8.79
N HIS A 43 -10.96 14.06 8.87
CA HIS A 43 -10.45 13.40 10.06
C HIS A 43 -8.93 13.50 10.09
N ILE A 44 -8.34 13.10 11.21
CA ILE A 44 -6.89 13.05 11.37
C ILE A 44 -6.50 11.66 11.88
N HIS A 45 -5.53 11.05 11.24
CA HIS A 45 -4.87 9.86 11.75
C HIS A 45 -3.66 10.27 12.57
N ARG A 46 -3.54 9.68 13.76
CA ARG A 46 -2.45 9.93 14.70
C ARG A 46 -1.82 8.62 15.15
N ALA A 47 -0.53 8.65 15.38
CA ALA A 47 0.19 7.61 16.09
C ALA A 47 1.28 8.25 16.95
N PRO A 48 1.68 7.65 18.09
CA PRO A 48 2.72 8.20 18.94
C PRO A 48 4.03 8.46 18.20
N GLY A 49 4.59 9.66 18.36
CA GLY A 49 5.87 10.04 17.75
C GLY A 49 5.86 10.27 16.26
N LYS A 50 4.70 10.30 15.60
CA LYS A 50 4.57 10.44 14.14
C LYS A 50 3.84 11.73 13.77
N ALA A 51 4.15 12.24 12.56
CA ALA A 51 3.37 13.31 11.95
C ALA A 51 1.93 12.84 11.72
N ASN A 52 0.97 13.75 11.92
CA ASN A 52 -0.43 13.49 11.62
C ASN A 52 -0.66 13.34 10.12
N ILE A 53 -1.63 12.51 9.76
CA ILE A 53 -2.10 12.37 8.38
C ILE A 53 -3.50 12.98 8.29
N PRO A 54 -3.67 14.12 7.59
CA PRO A 54 -4.99 14.65 7.28
C PRO A 54 -5.71 13.72 6.31
N GLY A 55 -6.90 13.27 6.67
CA GLY A 55 -7.72 12.37 5.88
C GLY A 55 -9.11 12.92 5.62
N SER A 56 -9.76 12.40 4.58
CA SER A 56 -11.14 12.65 4.23
C SER A 56 -11.68 11.50 3.39
N ALA A 57 -12.85 11.66 2.79
CA ALA A 57 -13.39 10.71 1.83
C ALA A 57 -12.98 11.09 0.40
N ASP A 58 -13.23 10.17 -0.55
CA ASP A 58 -13.21 10.49 -1.97
C ASP A 58 -14.14 11.69 -2.25
N PRO A 59 -13.75 12.63 -3.14
CA PRO A 59 -14.62 13.77 -3.53
C PRO A 59 -16.00 13.35 -4.03
N ALA A 60 -16.15 12.17 -4.64
CA ALA A 60 -17.45 11.62 -5.03
C ALA A 60 -18.39 11.40 -3.83
N TYR A 61 -17.83 11.23 -2.62
CA TYR A 61 -18.56 11.08 -1.35
C TYR A 61 -18.43 12.34 -0.48
N ARG A 62 -18.30 13.50 -1.10
CA ARG A 62 -18.18 14.82 -0.45
C ARG A 62 -16.90 14.99 0.38
N GLY A 63 -15.85 14.28 0.04
CA GLY A 63 -14.53 14.42 0.66
C GLY A 63 -13.75 15.65 0.16
N ASP A 64 -12.72 16.02 0.91
CA ASP A 64 -11.78 17.07 0.54
C ASP A 64 -10.66 16.47 -0.32
N PRO A 65 -10.50 16.87 -1.59
CA PRO A 65 -9.48 16.35 -2.47
C PRO A 65 -8.03 16.69 -2.04
N ALA A 66 -7.86 17.63 -1.12
CA ALA A 66 -6.54 17.98 -0.58
C ALA A 66 -6.07 17.04 0.53
N ARG A 67 -6.92 16.10 0.97
CA ARG A 67 -6.64 15.14 2.03
C ARG A 67 -6.58 13.71 1.49
N TRP A 68 -5.86 12.85 2.16
CA TRP A 68 -5.80 11.43 1.82
C TRP A 68 -7.13 10.75 2.10
N ASN A 69 -7.62 9.94 1.15
CA ASN A 69 -8.77 9.08 1.39
C ASN A 69 -8.32 7.64 1.74
N PRO A 70 -9.22 6.78 2.24
CA PRO A 70 -8.84 5.41 2.64
C PRO A 70 -8.28 4.57 1.50
N GLU A 71 -8.80 4.73 0.29
CA GLU A 71 -8.38 3.99 -0.90
C GLU A 71 -6.94 4.36 -1.28
N GLU A 72 -6.60 5.63 -1.24
CA GLU A 72 -5.24 6.12 -1.48
C GLU A 72 -4.26 5.65 -0.41
N LEU A 73 -4.67 5.64 0.87
CA LEU A 73 -3.84 5.13 1.96
C LEU A 73 -3.58 3.63 1.82
N LEU A 74 -4.58 2.85 1.41
CA LEU A 74 -4.41 1.42 1.15
C LEU A 74 -3.45 1.17 -0.01
N LEU A 75 -3.60 1.92 -1.10
CA LEU A 75 -2.72 1.85 -2.26
C LEU A 75 -1.28 2.23 -1.89
N ALA A 76 -1.09 3.30 -1.14
CA ALA A 76 0.21 3.73 -0.66
C ALA A 76 0.87 2.67 0.25
N ALA A 77 0.08 2.00 1.09
CA ALA A 77 0.56 0.91 1.94
C ALA A 77 1.06 -0.28 1.12
N ALA A 78 0.30 -0.70 0.10
CA ALA A 78 0.68 -1.78 -0.80
C ALA A 78 1.97 -1.44 -1.58
N SER A 79 2.05 -0.23 -2.11
CA SER A 79 3.23 0.28 -2.82
C SER A 79 4.46 0.31 -1.92
N ALA A 80 4.34 0.87 -0.72
CA ALA A 80 5.45 0.98 0.23
C ALA A 80 5.94 -0.40 0.70
N CYS A 81 5.04 -1.31 1.00
CA CYS A 81 5.38 -2.66 1.44
C CYS A 81 6.15 -3.43 0.35
N HIS A 82 5.69 -3.37 -0.90
CA HIS A 82 6.39 -3.97 -2.03
C HIS A 82 7.80 -3.38 -2.19
N LYS A 83 7.92 -2.05 -2.15
CA LYS A 83 9.22 -1.36 -2.22
C LYS A 83 10.19 -1.85 -1.15
N LEU A 84 9.73 -1.93 0.10
CA LEU A 84 10.59 -2.33 1.22
C LEU A 84 11.11 -3.75 1.04
N TRP A 85 10.27 -4.68 0.64
CA TRP A 85 10.67 -6.05 0.34
C TRP A 85 11.59 -6.13 -0.89
N TYR A 86 11.30 -5.36 -1.93
CA TYR A 86 12.15 -5.31 -3.11
C TYR A 86 13.56 -4.80 -2.79
N LEU A 87 13.68 -3.70 -2.05
CA LEU A 87 14.98 -3.18 -1.64
C LEU A 87 15.75 -4.18 -0.77
N HIS A 88 15.05 -4.89 0.12
CA HIS A 88 15.64 -5.95 0.93
C HIS A 88 16.22 -7.08 0.06
N HIS A 89 15.42 -7.61 -0.86
CA HIS A 89 15.89 -8.66 -1.77
C HIS A 89 17.03 -8.18 -2.68
N CYS A 90 16.99 -6.95 -3.16
CA CYS A 90 18.10 -6.38 -3.92
C CYS A 90 19.39 -6.33 -3.12
N ALA A 91 19.34 -5.85 -1.89
CA ALA A 91 20.51 -5.83 -1.00
C ALA A 91 21.09 -7.23 -0.76
N ASP A 92 20.23 -8.21 -0.54
CA ASP A 92 20.66 -9.59 -0.28
C ASP A 92 21.25 -10.30 -1.51
N HIS A 93 20.88 -9.84 -2.73
CA HIS A 93 21.31 -10.47 -3.99
C HIS A 93 22.33 -9.63 -4.79
N GLY A 94 22.93 -8.64 -4.17
CA GLY A 94 23.98 -7.84 -4.81
C GLY A 94 23.51 -6.88 -5.89
N ILE A 95 22.23 -6.47 -5.86
CA ILE A 95 21.68 -5.42 -6.72
C ILE A 95 21.74 -4.09 -5.97
N THR A 96 22.43 -3.11 -6.53
CA THR A 96 22.50 -1.76 -5.98
C THR A 96 21.43 -0.90 -6.62
N VAL A 97 20.38 -0.59 -5.86
CA VAL A 97 19.31 0.33 -6.28
C VAL A 97 19.72 1.75 -5.95
N LEU A 98 19.68 2.62 -6.94
CA LEU A 98 20.02 4.05 -6.81
C LEU A 98 18.77 4.94 -6.70
N ALA A 99 17.67 4.55 -7.34
CA ALA A 99 16.39 5.27 -7.28
C ALA A 99 15.23 4.30 -7.44
N TYR A 100 14.11 4.65 -6.82
CA TYR A 100 12.86 3.88 -6.89
C TYR A 100 11.68 4.83 -6.90
N ARG A 101 10.78 4.64 -7.86
CA ARG A 101 9.51 5.35 -7.93
C ARG A 101 8.42 4.37 -8.34
N ASP A 102 7.25 4.47 -7.74
CA ASP A 102 6.08 3.71 -8.11
C ASP A 102 4.90 4.66 -8.35
N ASP A 103 4.41 4.70 -9.58
CA ASP A 103 3.19 5.41 -9.97
C ASP A 103 2.02 4.43 -9.94
N ALA A 104 1.66 3.98 -8.74
CA ALA A 104 0.68 2.95 -8.49
C ALA A 104 -0.76 3.40 -8.82
N GLU A 105 -1.57 2.46 -9.28
CA GLU A 105 -2.98 2.66 -9.62
C GLU A 105 -3.86 1.64 -8.91
N ALA A 106 -5.07 2.04 -8.59
CA ALA A 106 -6.08 1.14 -8.03
C ALA A 106 -7.46 1.42 -8.60
N GLU A 107 -8.31 0.42 -8.56
CA GLU A 107 -9.72 0.52 -8.93
C GLU A 107 -10.60 0.11 -7.75
N MET A 108 -11.63 0.90 -7.51
CA MET A 108 -12.73 0.57 -6.60
C MET A 108 -14.03 0.52 -7.41
N ASN A 109 -14.83 -0.51 -7.17
CA ASN A 109 -16.10 -0.68 -7.85
C ASN A 109 -17.24 -0.63 -6.83
N GLU A 110 -18.15 0.31 -7.00
CA GLU A 110 -19.28 0.53 -6.08
C GLU A 110 -20.23 -0.67 -6.02
N ALA A 111 -20.50 -1.32 -7.16
CA ALA A 111 -21.38 -2.48 -7.21
C ALA A 111 -20.74 -3.70 -6.52
N ALA A 112 -19.43 -3.85 -6.64
CA ALA A 112 -18.66 -4.88 -5.92
C ALA A 112 -18.46 -4.53 -4.44
N GLY A 113 -18.58 -3.25 -4.07
CA GLY A 113 -18.41 -2.77 -2.71
C GLY A 113 -16.99 -2.88 -2.18
N ARG A 114 -15.97 -2.86 -3.07
CA ARG A 114 -14.58 -3.07 -2.69
C ARG A 114 -13.60 -2.61 -3.76
N MET A 115 -12.31 -2.55 -3.37
CA MET A 115 -11.22 -2.46 -4.32
C MET A 115 -11.18 -3.72 -5.18
N THR A 116 -11.06 -3.56 -6.49
CA THR A 116 -11.10 -4.67 -7.46
C THR A 116 -9.75 -4.97 -8.09
N ALA A 117 -8.83 -4.02 -8.09
CA ALA A 117 -7.48 -4.20 -8.60
C ALA A 117 -6.52 -3.17 -8.01
N ILE A 118 -5.29 -3.60 -7.80
CA ILE A 118 -4.14 -2.73 -7.52
C ILE A 118 -3.06 -3.06 -8.54
N ARG A 119 -2.50 -2.04 -9.18
CA ARG A 119 -1.39 -2.16 -10.13
C ARG A 119 -0.23 -1.30 -9.65
N LEU A 120 0.87 -1.94 -9.27
CA LEU A 120 2.11 -1.26 -8.95
C LEU A 120 2.96 -1.13 -10.23
N LYS A 121 3.58 0.03 -10.42
CA LYS A 121 4.38 0.35 -11.60
C LYS A 121 5.77 0.86 -11.19
N PRO A 122 6.60 0.01 -10.55
CA PRO A 122 7.93 0.42 -10.12
C PRO A 122 8.82 0.82 -11.28
N ARG A 123 9.48 1.95 -11.14
CA ARG A 123 10.56 2.42 -12.02
C ARG A 123 11.81 2.47 -11.17
N VAL A 124 12.75 1.60 -11.48
CA VAL A 124 13.93 1.36 -10.64
C VAL A 124 15.20 1.66 -11.44
N THR A 125 16.05 2.52 -10.89
CA THR A 125 17.40 2.74 -11.41
C THR A 125 18.38 1.93 -10.57
N ILE A 126 19.18 1.10 -11.23
CA ILE A 126 20.22 0.29 -10.60
C ILE A 126 21.61 0.75 -11.09
N SER A 127 22.66 0.41 -10.33
CA SER A 127 24.02 0.69 -10.74
C SER A 127 24.38 -0.05 -12.03
N ALA A 128 25.36 0.49 -12.78
CA ALA A 128 25.84 -0.10 -14.02
C ALA A 128 26.42 -1.52 -13.83
N ALA A 129 26.91 -1.84 -12.62
CA ALA A 129 27.46 -3.14 -12.29
C ALA A 129 26.40 -4.17 -11.87
N SER A 130 25.16 -3.76 -11.63
CA SER A 130 24.07 -4.64 -11.24
C SER A 130 23.43 -5.33 -12.45
N ASP A 131 22.96 -6.57 -12.23
CA ASP A 131 22.30 -7.37 -13.27
C ASP A 131 20.81 -6.92 -13.44
N PRO A 132 20.42 -6.36 -14.61
CA PRO A 132 19.06 -5.92 -14.83
C PRO A 132 18.03 -7.05 -14.84
N ALA A 133 18.40 -8.24 -15.34
CA ALA A 133 17.50 -9.39 -15.39
C ALA A 133 17.17 -9.89 -14.00
N LEU A 134 18.18 -9.96 -13.12
CA LEU A 134 17.98 -10.31 -11.72
C LEU A 134 17.16 -9.22 -10.99
N ALA A 135 17.48 -7.95 -11.21
CA ALA A 135 16.73 -6.83 -10.64
C ALA A 135 15.25 -6.89 -11.00
N LEU A 136 14.91 -7.25 -12.22
CA LEU A 136 13.53 -7.44 -12.65
C LEU A 136 12.88 -8.65 -11.96
N ALA A 137 13.58 -9.79 -11.92
CA ALA A 137 13.08 -11.03 -11.33
C ALA A 137 12.78 -10.90 -9.82
N LEU A 138 13.54 -10.09 -9.08
CA LEU A 138 13.36 -9.89 -7.64
C LEU A 138 12.04 -9.20 -7.27
N HIS A 139 11.34 -8.57 -8.21
CA HIS A 139 9.97 -8.09 -7.97
C HIS A 139 8.99 -9.24 -7.69
N HIS A 140 9.23 -10.42 -8.25
CA HIS A 140 8.42 -11.60 -7.96
C HIS A 140 8.58 -12.04 -6.50
N ASP A 141 9.81 -12.08 -6.00
CA ASP A 141 10.08 -12.42 -4.60
C ASP A 141 9.48 -11.37 -3.65
N ALA A 142 9.62 -10.10 -3.98
CA ALA A 142 9.02 -9.01 -3.21
C ALA A 142 7.49 -9.14 -3.13
N HIS A 143 6.83 -9.45 -4.24
CA HIS A 143 5.38 -9.66 -4.27
C HIS A 143 4.95 -10.85 -3.42
N ARG A 144 5.67 -11.97 -3.51
CA ARG A 144 5.40 -13.15 -2.69
C ARG A 144 5.48 -12.84 -1.19
N ASP A 145 6.45 -12.03 -0.77
CA ASP A 145 6.74 -11.78 0.64
C ASP A 145 6.02 -10.54 1.20
N CYS A 146 5.35 -9.77 0.36
CA CYS A 146 4.68 -8.53 0.75
C CYS A 146 3.50 -8.80 1.69
N TYR A 147 3.63 -8.41 2.96
CA TYR A 147 2.61 -8.62 3.98
C TYR A 147 1.28 -7.97 3.62
N ILE A 148 1.31 -6.75 3.09
CA ILE A 148 0.08 -6.04 2.74
C ILE A 148 -0.62 -6.73 1.56
N ALA A 149 0.10 -7.08 0.48
CA ALA A 149 -0.50 -7.81 -0.64
C ALA A 149 -1.10 -9.15 -0.20
N ASN A 150 -0.42 -9.87 0.71
CA ASN A 150 -0.92 -11.13 1.27
C ASN A 150 -2.16 -10.98 2.15
N THR A 151 -2.44 -9.78 2.63
CA THR A 151 -3.61 -9.44 3.46
C THR A 151 -4.83 -9.08 2.61
N LEU A 152 -4.62 -8.61 1.37
CA LEU A 152 -5.67 -8.11 0.48
C LEU A 152 -6.37 -9.25 -0.26
N ASN A 153 -7.66 -9.07 -0.56
CA ASN A 153 -8.45 -10.01 -1.34
C ASN A 153 -8.65 -9.60 -2.80
N CYS A 154 -8.10 -8.45 -3.21
CA CYS A 154 -8.08 -8.05 -4.61
C CYS A 154 -6.72 -8.39 -5.25
N PRO A 155 -6.67 -8.59 -6.58
CA PRO A 155 -5.42 -8.81 -7.29
C PRO A 155 -4.47 -7.62 -7.15
N VAL A 156 -3.18 -7.91 -6.87
CA VAL A 156 -2.09 -6.94 -6.91
C VAL A 156 -1.15 -7.38 -8.02
N THR A 157 -1.00 -6.56 -9.05
CA THR A 157 -0.10 -6.83 -10.18
C THR A 157 1.08 -5.87 -10.18
N ILE A 158 2.22 -6.33 -10.71
CA ILE A 158 3.46 -5.55 -10.76
C ILE A 158 3.86 -5.37 -12.23
N ASP A 159 3.92 -4.13 -12.68
CA ASP A 159 4.44 -3.73 -13.99
C ASP A 159 5.74 -2.94 -13.78
N ALA A 160 6.84 -3.66 -13.61
CA ALA A 160 8.14 -3.10 -13.26
C ALA A 160 8.98 -2.76 -14.48
N HIS A 161 9.77 -1.70 -14.35
CA HIS A 161 10.76 -1.28 -15.34
C HIS A 161 12.10 -1.00 -14.67
N ILE A 162 13.18 -1.54 -15.24
CA ILE A 162 14.56 -1.40 -14.72
C ILE A 162 15.38 -0.55 -15.69
N GLU A 163 16.09 0.41 -15.15
CA GLU A 163 17.09 1.23 -15.88
C GLU A 163 18.47 1.05 -15.23
N GLN A 164 19.51 0.91 -16.04
CA GLN A 164 20.89 0.99 -15.55
C GLN A 164 21.41 2.42 -15.65
N ALA A 165 22.12 2.83 -14.63
CA ALA A 165 22.81 4.13 -14.61
C ALA A 165 24.02 4.15 -15.56
#